data_96196f404b8a7a0671a09a626620c632
#
_entry.id   96196f404b8a7a0671a09a626620c632
#
_cell.length_a   1.000
_cell.length_b   1.000
_cell.length_c   1.000
_cell.angle_alpha   90.00
_cell.angle_beta   90.00
_cell.angle_gamma   90.00
#
_symmetry.space_group_name_H-M   'P 1'
#
loop_
_entity.id
_entity.type
_entity.pdbx_description
1 polymer ?
#
loop_
_entity_poly.entity_id
_entity_poly.type
_entity_poly.pdbx_seq_one_letter_code
_entity_poly.pdbx_strand_id
1 'polypeptide(L)'
;MKINTLNRRFLQVSVYVFFSLIISSTINAQTFTAKNVELYDNFREVFTQEIPVEVSGLPINIDGIFGLESVEITLHHNRTSDLKIQLQAPDGTTSWVTNRNGGLIGKNYIATKFSQFGKDGIINTAKNPFTGNFIPDGQFAYFNNNQNPNGTWKVLIEDLKPEEKGFLDEVQITFGKNPAIIKKRNICSFATPEFCLNNGKNIELLPDLVIVPNFTKTQFQEFSNDDEHFHSQLKISVAIANIGLGPLEVFPDTLGMKINKPAFDKSDKRFPLFQKIYSLKDKNFSSVNKKSGTIYYEKLPGHEHYHVDDWIEMRLVKFEKNKKIIVAKGAKVSYCLFTNGMLYEKDKNSIIDNKQYGNDLKNYGLGDYPSCELMKQGIAVGGYDYYGLMYEGQFLQLPKYMKNGDYILEIEIDPDHKYYESNRKNNLFSMPIKIEKQ
;
A
#
# COMPACT_ATOMS: atom_id res chain seq x y z
N MET A 1 -37.27 24.62 -91.93
CA MET A 1 -35.96 24.44 -91.28
C MET A 1 -36.21 24.59 -89.80
N LYS A 2 -36.28 23.49 -89.06
CA LYS A 2 -36.67 23.46 -87.66
C LYS A 2 -35.40 23.48 -86.80
N ILE A 3 -35.28 24.42 -85.91
CA ILE A 3 -34.20 24.51 -84.92
C ILE A 3 -34.71 23.92 -83.57
N ASN A 4 -34.09 22.85 -83.14
CA ASN A 4 -34.39 22.20 -81.88
C ASN A 4 -33.69 22.96 -80.72
N THR A 5 -34.49 23.41 -79.78
CA THR A 5 -34.01 23.96 -78.51
C THR A 5 -33.78 22.85 -77.47
N LEU A 6 -32.54 22.70 -77.00
CA LEU A 6 -32.15 21.78 -75.97
C LEU A 6 -32.39 22.39 -74.57
N ASN A 7 -33.33 21.80 -73.85
CA ASN A 7 -33.58 22.15 -72.43
C ASN A 7 -32.43 21.57 -71.49
N ARG A 8 -31.62 22.46 -70.94
CA ARG A 8 -30.73 22.10 -69.84
C ARG A 8 -31.50 22.22 -68.54
N ARG A 9 -31.74 21.08 -67.88
CA ARG A 9 -32.16 21.02 -66.49
C ARG A 9 -30.94 21.17 -65.61
N PHE A 10 -30.86 22.23 -64.79
CA PHE A 10 -29.90 22.37 -63.70
C PHE A 10 -30.38 21.53 -62.51
N LEU A 11 -29.59 20.55 -62.12
CA LEU A 11 -29.78 19.80 -60.90
C LEU A 11 -29.15 20.61 -59.74
N GLN A 12 -29.96 21.22 -58.88
CA GLN A 12 -29.47 21.80 -57.60
C GLN A 12 -29.24 20.70 -56.65
N VAL A 13 -27.96 20.41 -56.35
CA VAL A 13 -27.55 19.52 -55.25
C VAL A 13 -27.45 20.40 -54.01
N SER A 14 -28.44 20.30 -53.13
CA SER A 14 -28.36 20.90 -51.80
C SER A 14 -27.45 20.05 -50.90
N VAL A 15 -26.25 20.54 -50.63
CA VAL A 15 -25.34 19.94 -49.65
C VAL A 15 -25.77 20.39 -48.25
N TYR A 16 -26.43 19.51 -47.51
CA TYR A 16 -26.66 19.72 -46.08
C TYR A 16 -25.38 19.42 -45.32
N VAL A 17 -24.66 20.47 -44.87
CA VAL A 17 -23.58 20.36 -43.94
C VAL A 17 -24.19 20.19 -42.56
N PHE A 18 -24.20 18.97 -42.03
CA PHE A 18 -24.49 18.71 -40.62
C PHE A 18 -23.30 19.19 -39.80
N PHE A 19 -23.41 20.38 -39.20
CA PHE A 19 -22.57 20.78 -38.10
C PHE A 19 -23.00 19.98 -36.88
N SER A 20 -22.35 18.87 -36.61
CA SER A 20 -22.41 18.24 -35.28
C SER A 20 -21.66 19.15 -34.29
N LEU A 21 -22.42 19.96 -33.56
CA LEU A 21 -21.87 20.59 -32.36
C LEU A 21 -21.42 19.45 -31.38
N ILE A 22 -20.13 19.16 -31.38
CA ILE A 22 -19.53 18.41 -30.29
C ILE A 22 -19.54 19.38 -29.12
N ILE A 23 -20.61 19.31 -28.30
CA ILE A 23 -20.59 19.92 -26.97
C ILE A 23 -19.58 19.10 -26.16
N SER A 24 -18.34 19.52 -26.14
CA SER A 24 -17.38 19.04 -25.21
C SER A 24 -17.81 19.54 -23.83
N SER A 25 -18.65 18.76 -23.16
CA SER A 25 -18.92 18.99 -21.74
C SER A 25 -17.58 18.89 -21.00
N THR A 26 -17.08 20.01 -20.53
CA THR A 26 -15.94 20.02 -19.63
C THR A 26 -16.43 19.38 -18.33
N ILE A 27 -16.17 18.09 -18.15
CA ILE A 27 -16.45 17.41 -16.89
C ILE A 27 -15.49 18.04 -15.87
N ASN A 28 -16.03 18.83 -14.96
CA ASN A 28 -15.31 19.39 -13.83
C ASN A 28 -15.16 18.33 -12.74
N ALA A 29 -14.27 18.56 -11.79
CA ALA A 29 -14.19 17.71 -10.61
C ALA A 29 -15.53 17.69 -9.87
N GLN A 30 -15.96 16.51 -9.43
CA GLN A 30 -17.19 16.29 -8.67
C GLN A 30 -16.87 15.67 -7.34
N THR A 31 -17.53 16.14 -6.28
CA THR A 31 -17.32 15.69 -4.90
C THR A 31 -18.63 15.14 -4.35
N PHE A 32 -18.53 13.98 -3.71
CA PHE A 32 -19.63 13.28 -3.05
C PHE A 32 -19.32 13.14 -1.56
N THR A 33 -20.33 13.24 -0.70
CA THR A 33 -20.11 13.37 0.74
C THR A 33 -21.01 12.46 1.56
N ALA A 34 -20.50 12.03 2.73
CA ALA A 34 -21.29 11.58 3.86
C ALA A 34 -20.94 12.42 5.09
N LYS A 35 -21.90 12.62 6.01
CA LYS A 35 -21.76 13.55 7.15
C LYS A 35 -22.41 13.03 8.41
N ASN A 36 -21.92 13.54 9.56
CA ASN A 36 -22.54 13.41 10.87
C ASN A 36 -22.75 11.95 11.29
N VAL A 37 -21.68 11.17 11.30
CA VAL A 37 -21.71 9.75 11.68
C VAL A 37 -20.97 9.57 13.00
N GLU A 38 -21.67 9.11 14.03
CA GLU A 38 -21.06 8.66 15.29
C GLU A 38 -20.33 7.32 15.02
N LEU A 39 -19.08 7.20 15.45
CA LEU A 39 -18.34 5.95 15.31
C LEU A 39 -18.78 4.98 16.41
N TYR A 40 -18.93 3.72 16.01
CA TYR A 40 -19.26 2.67 16.96
C TYR A 40 -18.07 2.41 17.88
N ASP A 41 -18.36 2.51 19.15
CA ASP A 41 -17.46 2.20 20.24
C ASP A 41 -18.01 0.95 20.95
N ASN A 42 -17.40 -0.20 20.71
CA ASN A 42 -17.86 -1.45 21.30
C ASN A 42 -16.76 -2.14 22.11
N PHE A 43 -16.99 -2.25 23.41
CA PHE A 43 -16.07 -2.86 24.38
C PHE A 43 -15.77 -4.36 24.16
N ARG A 44 -16.46 -5.04 23.25
CA ARG A 44 -16.37 -6.49 23.14
C ARG A 44 -15.81 -6.99 21.80
N GLU A 45 -16.02 -6.26 20.74
CA GLU A 45 -15.65 -6.68 19.39
C GLU A 45 -15.29 -5.46 18.54
N VAL A 46 -14.28 -5.60 17.71
CA VAL A 46 -13.95 -4.61 16.66
C VAL A 46 -14.90 -4.83 15.51
N PHE A 47 -15.65 -3.78 15.14
CA PHE A 47 -16.54 -3.81 13.98
C PHE A 47 -16.04 -2.88 12.89
N THR A 48 -16.16 -3.34 11.67
CA THR A 48 -16.06 -2.46 10.52
C THR A 48 -17.36 -1.69 10.35
N GLN A 49 -17.35 -0.40 10.62
CA GLN A 49 -18.48 0.48 10.33
C GLN A 49 -18.43 0.89 8.86
N GLU A 50 -19.49 0.59 8.13
CA GLU A 50 -19.65 0.96 6.73
C GLU A 50 -20.42 2.28 6.60
N ILE A 51 -19.80 3.29 6.03
CA ILE A 51 -20.41 4.60 5.81
C ILE A 51 -20.63 4.79 4.32
N PRO A 52 -21.89 4.74 3.85
CA PRO A 52 -22.18 4.83 2.43
C PRO A 52 -22.01 6.27 1.92
N VAL A 53 -21.46 6.39 0.71
CA VAL A 53 -21.36 7.63 -0.08
C VAL A 53 -21.95 7.35 -1.46
N GLU A 54 -23.10 7.94 -1.74
CA GLU A 54 -23.77 7.74 -3.04
C GLU A 54 -23.12 8.59 -4.13
N VAL A 55 -22.65 7.92 -5.17
CA VAL A 55 -21.97 8.52 -6.33
C VAL A 55 -22.85 8.33 -7.56
N SER A 56 -23.11 9.41 -8.29
CA SER A 56 -23.92 9.38 -9.51
C SER A 56 -23.55 10.49 -10.48
N GLY A 57 -23.90 10.28 -11.76
CA GLY A 57 -23.68 11.29 -12.81
C GLY A 57 -22.23 11.39 -13.30
N LEU A 58 -21.37 10.46 -12.91
CA LEU A 58 -20.01 10.34 -13.44
C LEU A 58 -20.00 9.52 -14.74
N PRO A 59 -18.92 9.64 -15.55
CA PRO A 59 -18.67 8.69 -16.64
C PRO A 59 -18.76 7.25 -16.15
N ILE A 60 -19.24 6.36 -17.00
CA ILE A 60 -19.40 4.93 -16.64
C ILE A 60 -18.07 4.18 -16.46
N ASN A 61 -16.96 4.80 -16.82
CA ASN A 61 -15.61 4.27 -16.60
C ASN A 61 -14.73 5.34 -15.97
N ILE A 62 -14.01 4.97 -14.92
CA ILE A 62 -12.91 5.76 -14.37
C ILE A 62 -11.58 5.09 -14.70
N ASP A 63 -10.62 5.92 -15.12
CA ASP A 63 -9.32 5.47 -15.62
C ASP A 63 -8.20 6.48 -15.27
N GLY A 64 -7.11 6.44 -16.02
CA GLY A 64 -5.99 7.40 -15.86
C GLY A 64 -6.26 8.81 -16.44
N ILE A 65 -7.44 9.08 -17.00
CA ILE A 65 -7.82 10.38 -17.59
C ILE A 65 -8.86 11.08 -16.72
N PHE A 66 -9.83 10.33 -16.22
CA PHE A 66 -10.84 10.79 -15.27
C PHE A 66 -11.10 9.70 -14.25
N GLY A 67 -11.01 10.02 -12.96
CA GLY A 67 -11.20 9.05 -11.90
C GLY A 67 -11.04 9.63 -10.50
N LEU A 68 -10.86 8.76 -9.52
CA LEU A 68 -10.66 9.14 -8.13
C LEU A 68 -9.38 9.97 -7.98
N GLU A 69 -9.52 11.19 -7.48
CA GLU A 69 -8.40 12.10 -7.20
C GLU A 69 -8.02 12.09 -5.72
N SER A 70 -9.02 12.10 -4.83
CA SER A 70 -8.76 12.27 -3.39
C SER A 70 -9.94 11.87 -2.52
N VAL A 71 -9.60 11.59 -1.26
CA VAL A 71 -10.53 11.50 -0.13
C VAL A 71 -10.14 12.56 0.88
N GLU A 72 -11.10 13.34 1.38
CA GLU A 72 -10.89 14.30 2.45
C GLU A 72 -11.76 13.92 3.65
N ILE A 73 -11.19 13.99 4.86
CA ILE A 73 -11.84 13.54 6.09
C ILE A 73 -11.76 14.63 7.15
N THR A 74 -12.91 14.93 7.77
CA THR A 74 -13.00 15.62 9.05
C THR A 74 -13.60 14.65 10.07
N LEU A 75 -12.74 14.19 10.99
CA LEU A 75 -13.07 13.17 11.97
C LEU A 75 -12.44 13.51 13.32
N HIS A 76 -13.24 13.53 14.35
CA HIS A 76 -12.79 13.73 15.73
C HIS A 76 -12.55 12.38 16.40
N HIS A 77 -11.33 12.19 16.91
CA HIS A 77 -10.95 11.03 17.70
C HIS A 77 -9.74 11.37 18.56
N ASN A 78 -9.73 10.91 19.80
CA ASN A 78 -8.65 11.25 20.73
C ASN A 78 -7.32 10.58 20.40
N ARG A 79 -7.35 9.50 19.63
CA ARG A 79 -6.13 8.80 19.19
C ARG A 79 -6.32 8.19 17.78
N THR A 80 -5.79 8.86 16.78
CA THR A 80 -5.95 8.45 15.38
C THR A 80 -5.24 7.13 15.05
N SER A 81 -4.27 6.72 15.86
CA SER A 81 -3.60 5.42 15.69
C SER A 81 -4.46 4.21 16.08
N ASP A 82 -5.62 4.42 16.66
CA ASP A 82 -6.59 3.36 16.90
C ASP A 82 -7.50 3.11 15.70
N LEU A 83 -7.50 4.04 14.73
CA LEU A 83 -8.38 3.98 13.57
C LEU A 83 -7.73 3.30 12.37
N LYS A 84 -8.48 2.42 11.72
CA LYS A 84 -8.23 1.91 10.37
C LYS A 84 -9.31 2.45 9.44
N ILE A 85 -8.92 3.15 8.39
CA ILE A 85 -9.86 3.77 7.44
C ILE A 85 -9.53 3.29 6.03
N GLN A 86 -10.51 2.65 5.38
CA GLN A 86 -10.43 2.19 4.00
C GLN A 86 -11.52 2.84 3.16
N LEU A 87 -11.29 2.91 1.87
CA LEU A 87 -12.30 3.19 0.86
C LEU A 87 -12.61 1.91 0.09
N GLN A 88 -13.88 1.65 -0.16
CA GLN A 88 -14.36 0.56 -1.03
C GLN A 88 -15.20 1.14 -2.16
N ALA A 89 -14.88 0.72 -3.39
CA ALA A 89 -15.64 1.06 -4.60
C ALA A 89 -16.83 0.12 -4.81
N PRO A 90 -17.78 0.48 -5.71
CA PRO A 90 -18.93 -0.36 -6.02
C PRO A 90 -18.56 -1.75 -6.58
N ASP A 91 -17.43 -1.91 -7.25
CA ASP A 91 -16.94 -3.19 -7.77
C ASP A 91 -16.28 -4.08 -6.69
N GLY A 92 -16.19 -3.58 -5.44
CA GLY A 92 -15.56 -4.26 -4.32
C GLY A 92 -14.07 -3.96 -4.15
N THR A 93 -13.43 -3.24 -5.07
CA THR A 93 -12.03 -2.80 -4.91
C THR A 93 -11.89 -2.00 -3.61
N THR A 94 -10.91 -2.32 -2.78
CA THR A 94 -10.59 -1.61 -1.52
C THR A 94 -9.18 -1.08 -1.52
N SER A 95 -8.97 0.04 -0.82
CA SER A 95 -7.64 0.57 -0.55
C SER A 95 -7.62 1.37 0.75
N TRP A 96 -6.47 1.36 1.44
CA TRP A 96 -6.29 2.15 2.64
C TRP A 96 -6.29 3.64 2.34
N VAL A 97 -7.06 4.39 3.13
CA VAL A 97 -6.94 5.85 3.22
C VAL A 97 -5.87 6.18 4.24
N THR A 98 -6.03 5.65 5.46
CA THR A 98 -5.03 5.73 6.53
C THR A 98 -5.19 4.56 7.49
N ASN A 99 -4.07 4.04 7.99
CA ASN A 99 -4.09 2.85 8.81
C ASN A 99 -3.20 3.04 10.04
N ARG A 100 -3.85 3.30 11.21
CA ARG A 100 -3.21 3.39 12.52
C ARG A 100 -2.07 4.42 12.59
N ASN A 101 -2.22 5.55 11.90
CA ASN A 101 -1.24 6.63 11.91
C ASN A 101 -1.45 7.60 13.10
N GLY A 102 -0.38 8.24 13.53
CA GLY A 102 -0.42 9.30 14.54
C GLY A 102 0.25 8.98 15.86
N GLY A 103 0.68 7.74 16.09
CA GLY A 103 1.31 7.33 17.35
C GLY A 103 0.38 7.56 18.54
N LEU A 104 0.95 7.76 19.73
CA LEU A 104 0.15 7.94 20.97
C LEU A 104 -0.56 9.30 21.08
N ILE A 105 -0.01 10.33 20.45
CA ILE A 105 -0.47 11.71 20.63
C ILE A 105 -1.18 12.29 19.41
N GLY A 106 -1.26 11.56 18.31
CA GLY A 106 -2.00 11.99 17.12
C GLY A 106 -3.50 12.00 17.39
N LYS A 107 -4.15 13.14 17.10
CA LYS A 107 -5.58 13.35 17.32
C LYS A 107 -6.20 14.02 16.13
N ASN A 108 -7.45 13.68 15.87
CA ASN A 108 -8.33 14.33 14.91
C ASN A 108 -7.75 14.47 13.48
N TYR A 109 -8.58 14.22 12.52
CA TYR A 109 -8.38 14.62 11.12
C TYR A 109 -9.29 15.82 10.85
N ILE A 110 -8.75 16.98 10.47
CA ILE A 110 -9.54 18.19 10.19
C ILE A 110 -9.25 18.64 8.77
N ALA A 111 -10.24 18.51 7.88
CA ALA A 111 -10.09 18.74 6.45
C ALA A 111 -8.81 18.09 5.92
N THR A 112 -8.57 16.85 6.36
CA THR A 112 -7.36 16.10 6.03
C THR A 112 -7.58 15.40 4.71
N LYS A 113 -6.88 15.86 3.69
CA LYS A 113 -6.97 15.33 2.34
C LYS A 113 -5.94 14.22 2.12
N PHE A 114 -6.37 13.17 1.46
CA PHE A 114 -5.52 12.08 1.00
C PHE A 114 -5.58 12.02 -0.53
N SER A 115 -4.44 12.14 -1.17
CA SER A 115 -4.30 12.01 -2.62
C SER A 115 -2.96 11.35 -2.96
N GLN A 116 -2.89 10.62 -4.06
CA GLN A 116 -1.68 9.87 -4.43
C GLN A 116 -0.40 10.72 -4.48
N PHE A 117 -0.52 12.01 -4.74
CA PHE A 117 0.58 12.97 -4.80
C PHE A 117 0.44 14.04 -3.71
N GLY A 118 0.01 13.65 -2.54
CA GLY A 118 -0.13 14.55 -1.40
C GLY A 118 1.18 15.28 -1.11
N LYS A 119 1.14 16.62 -1.12
CA LYS A 119 2.33 17.47 -0.99
C LYS A 119 3.02 17.34 0.37
N ASP A 120 2.27 16.91 1.39
CA ASP A 120 2.75 16.77 2.75
C ASP A 120 3.37 15.37 3.01
N GLY A 121 3.43 14.52 1.97
CA GLY A 121 3.99 13.18 2.04
C GLY A 121 3.10 12.21 2.80
N ILE A 122 3.69 11.18 3.39
CA ILE A 122 3.00 10.23 4.25
C ILE A 122 2.80 10.81 5.66
N ILE A 123 1.81 10.29 6.40
CA ILE A 123 1.66 10.62 7.82
C ILE A 123 2.73 9.87 8.62
N ASN A 124 3.83 10.53 8.92
CA ASN A 124 4.98 9.95 9.61
C ASN A 124 5.28 10.57 10.98
N THR A 125 4.49 11.55 11.40
CA THR A 125 4.65 12.19 12.70
C THR A 125 3.28 12.43 13.32
N ALA A 126 3.20 12.30 14.63
CA ALA A 126 1.98 12.60 15.35
C ALA A 126 1.66 14.10 15.28
N LYS A 127 0.39 14.43 15.05
CA LYS A 127 -0.14 15.81 15.01
C LYS A 127 -1.48 15.89 15.74
N ASN A 128 -1.82 17.07 16.18
CA ASN A 128 -3.12 17.36 16.77
C ASN A 128 -3.56 18.79 16.41
N PRO A 129 -4.47 18.93 15.45
CA PRO A 129 -5.02 17.90 14.56
C PRO A 129 -4.09 17.61 13.35
N PHE A 130 -4.38 16.53 12.60
CA PHE A 130 -3.88 16.36 11.26
C PHE A 130 -4.62 17.31 10.31
N THR A 131 -3.88 18.12 9.59
CA THR A 131 -4.36 19.00 8.53
C THR A 131 -3.37 18.98 7.36
N GLY A 132 -3.87 19.03 6.13
CA GLY A 132 -3.01 19.04 4.96
C GLY A 132 -3.42 18.03 3.90
N ASN A 133 -2.52 17.78 2.93
CA ASN A 133 -2.73 16.85 1.83
C ASN A 133 -1.65 15.76 1.86
N PHE A 134 -2.02 14.59 2.37
CA PHE A 134 -1.12 13.46 2.57
C PHE A 134 -1.25 12.40 1.48
N ILE A 135 -0.25 11.56 1.36
CA ILE A 135 -0.31 10.34 0.55
C ILE A 135 -1.05 9.28 1.37
N PRO A 136 -2.07 8.59 0.79
CA PRO A 136 -2.75 7.50 1.48
C PRO A 136 -1.81 6.32 1.71
N ASP A 137 -2.09 5.49 2.71
CA ASP A 137 -1.33 4.27 2.98
C ASP A 137 -1.57 3.19 1.91
N GLY A 138 -2.66 3.29 1.17
CA GLY A 138 -2.96 2.41 0.04
C GLY A 138 -2.81 3.12 -1.30
N GLN A 139 -3.08 2.39 -2.38
CA GLN A 139 -2.94 2.87 -3.76
C GLN A 139 -4.31 3.26 -4.34
N PHE A 140 -4.64 4.54 -4.37
CA PHE A 140 -5.90 5.00 -4.99
C PHE A 140 -5.95 4.74 -6.51
N ALA A 141 -4.81 4.53 -7.15
CA ALA A 141 -4.75 4.16 -8.56
C ALA A 141 -5.48 2.84 -8.88
N TYR A 142 -5.64 1.94 -7.91
CA TYR A 142 -6.38 0.69 -8.11
C TYR A 142 -7.87 0.90 -8.34
N PHE A 143 -8.43 2.01 -7.86
CA PHE A 143 -9.83 2.34 -8.15
C PHE A 143 -10.04 2.75 -9.61
N ASN A 144 -9.03 3.34 -10.26
CA ASN A 144 -9.10 3.86 -11.63
C ASN A 144 -8.80 2.77 -12.68
N ASN A 145 -9.50 1.64 -12.58
CA ASN A 145 -9.27 0.37 -13.27
C ASN A 145 -10.28 0.09 -14.41
N ASN A 146 -10.92 1.12 -14.95
CA ASN A 146 -12.03 1.07 -15.91
C ASN A 146 -13.37 0.58 -15.33
N GLN A 147 -13.54 0.65 -14.00
CA GLN A 147 -14.82 0.35 -13.38
C GLN A 147 -15.84 1.49 -13.54
N ASN A 148 -17.12 1.15 -13.36
CA ASN A 148 -18.18 2.15 -13.24
C ASN A 148 -18.20 2.72 -11.81
N PRO A 149 -17.92 4.02 -11.64
CA PRO A 149 -17.89 4.62 -10.30
C PRO A 149 -19.28 4.95 -9.75
N ASN A 150 -20.32 4.91 -10.57
CA ASN A 150 -21.68 5.24 -10.12
C ASN A 150 -22.24 4.09 -9.27
N GLY A 151 -22.70 4.42 -8.09
CA GLY A 151 -23.19 3.49 -7.09
C GLY A 151 -22.74 3.89 -5.70
N THR A 152 -22.89 2.96 -4.74
CA THR A 152 -22.53 3.19 -3.35
C THR A 152 -21.06 2.90 -3.13
N TRP A 153 -20.27 3.93 -2.86
CA TRP A 153 -18.94 3.82 -2.26
C TRP A 153 -19.09 3.67 -0.76
N LYS A 154 -18.15 3.01 -0.12
CA LYS A 154 -18.18 2.85 1.33
C LYS A 154 -16.86 3.33 1.93
N VAL A 155 -16.95 4.15 2.97
CA VAL A 155 -15.83 4.40 3.86
C VAL A 155 -15.94 3.40 4.99
N LEU A 156 -14.95 2.54 5.13
CA LEU A 156 -14.88 1.48 6.12
C LEU A 156 -14.01 1.97 7.26
N ILE A 157 -14.57 2.09 8.46
CA ILE A 157 -13.84 2.55 9.65
C ILE A 157 -13.89 1.46 10.71
N GLU A 158 -12.72 1.09 11.22
CA GLU A 158 -12.57 0.26 12.41
C GLU A 158 -11.90 1.08 13.51
N ASP A 159 -12.51 1.11 14.69
CA ASP A 159 -11.89 1.60 15.90
C ASP A 159 -11.39 0.39 16.70
N LEU A 160 -10.07 0.31 16.90
CA LEU A 160 -9.42 -0.84 17.54
C LEU A 160 -9.37 -0.71 19.07
N LYS A 161 -9.75 0.44 19.61
CA LYS A 161 -9.74 0.73 21.06
C LYS A 161 -11.05 1.36 21.51
N PRO A 162 -11.88 0.62 22.21
CA PRO A 162 -13.25 1.02 22.54
C PRO A 162 -13.36 2.05 23.68
N GLU A 163 -12.28 2.71 24.08
CA GLU A 163 -12.29 3.65 25.20
C GLU A 163 -12.45 5.11 24.76
N GLU A 164 -12.37 5.37 23.45
CA GLU A 164 -12.29 6.71 22.90
C GLU A 164 -13.33 6.89 21.78
N LYS A 165 -14.40 7.59 22.11
CA LYS A 165 -15.47 7.88 21.14
C LYS A 165 -14.98 8.72 19.97
N GLY A 166 -15.36 8.33 18.77
CA GLY A 166 -15.10 9.05 17.54
C GLY A 166 -16.35 9.61 16.88
N PHE A 167 -16.20 10.68 16.11
CA PHE A 167 -17.27 11.28 15.33
C PHE A 167 -16.75 11.75 13.97
N LEU A 168 -17.35 11.26 12.89
CA LEU A 168 -17.08 11.70 11.53
C LEU A 168 -18.01 12.87 11.19
N ASP A 169 -17.46 14.09 11.14
CA ASP A 169 -18.23 15.26 10.67
C ASP A 169 -18.51 15.15 9.18
N GLU A 170 -17.49 14.85 8.39
CA GLU A 170 -17.61 14.76 6.95
C GLU A 170 -16.51 13.88 6.34
N VAL A 171 -16.90 13.11 5.33
CA VAL A 171 -15.98 12.54 4.34
C VAL A 171 -16.39 12.99 2.94
N GLN A 172 -15.41 13.37 2.13
CA GLN A 172 -15.58 13.81 0.76
C GLN A 172 -14.76 12.90 -0.17
N ILE A 173 -15.39 12.40 -1.23
CA ILE A 173 -14.74 11.63 -2.31
C ILE A 173 -14.78 12.47 -3.57
N THR A 174 -13.62 12.81 -4.12
CA THR A 174 -13.52 13.69 -5.29
C THR A 174 -13.03 12.92 -6.52
N PHE A 175 -13.77 13.06 -7.62
CA PHE A 175 -13.42 12.54 -8.94
C PHE A 175 -13.14 13.68 -9.89
N GLY A 176 -12.14 13.52 -10.77
CA GLY A 176 -11.77 14.58 -11.71
C GLY A 176 -10.71 14.13 -12.73
N LYS A 177 -10.09 15.13 -13.38
CA LYS A 177 -9.11 14.94 -14.46
C LYS A 177 -7.67 14.73 -14.02
N ASN A 178 -7.43 14.72 -12.70
CA ASN A 178 -6.12 14.42 -12.11
C ASN A 178 -6.21 13.17 -11.25
N PRO A 179 -6.67 12.03 -11.81
CA PRO A 179 -6.87 10.81 -11.04
C PRO A 179 -5.53 10.27 -10.51
N ALA A 180 -5.63 9.49 -9.44
CA ALA A 180 -4.54 8.63 -9.05
C ALA A 180 -4.21 7.65 -10.17
N ILE A 181 -2.94 7.56 -10.56
CA ILE A 181 -2.49 6.67 -11.64
C ILE A 181 -1.25 5.90 -11.22
N ILE A 182 -1.15 4.67 -11.67
CA ILE A 182 0.14 3.97 -11.70
C ILE A 182 0.92 4.56 -12.87
N LYS A 183 1.99 5.31 -12.59
CA LYS A 183 2.82 5.90 -13.65
C LYS A 183 3.32 4.80 -14.57
N LYS A 184 2.92 4.84 -15.83
CA LYS A 184 3.50 3.97 -16.87
C LYS A 184 4.98 4.33 -17.00
N ARG A 185 5.83 3.33 -16.84
CA ARG A 185 7.27 3.47 -17.00
C ARG A 185 7.62 3.06 -18.43
N ASN A 186 8.51 3.81 -19.10
CA ASN A 186 9.08 3.42 -20.41
C ASN A 186 10.10 2.29 -20.22
N ILE A 187 9.66 1.20 -19.62
CA ILE A 187 10.47 0.04 -19.31
C ILE A 187 9.75 -1.23 -19.77
N CYS A 188 10.49 -2.29 -19.95
CA CYS A 188 9.92 -3.58 -20.32
C CYS A 188 8.81 -3.99 -19.34
N SER A 189 7.61 -4.17 -19.86
CA SER A 189 6.44 -4.68 -19.14
C SER A 189 5.47 -5.35 -20.11
N PHE A 190 4.46 -6.06 -19.60
CA PHE A 190 3.37 -6.55 -20.45
C PHE A 190 2.64 -5.42 -21.21
N ALA A 191 2.55 -4.24 -20.60
CA ALA A 191 1.92 -3.08 -21.23
C ALA A 191 2.81 -2.39 -22.27
N THR A 192 4.12 -2.63 -22.23
CA THR A 192 5.13 -2.01 -23.10
C THR A 192 6.14 -3.08 -23.59
N PRO A 193 5.67 -4.14 -24.28
CA PRO A 193 6.51 -5.28 -24.66
C PRO A 193 7.63 -4.93 -25.66
N GLU A 194 7.52 -3.80 -26.34
CA GLU A 194 8.53 -3.27 -27.26
C GLU A 194 9.86 -2.95 -26.56
N PHE A 195 9.85 -2.67 -25.26
CA PHE A 195 11.05 -2.45 -24.47
C PHE A 195 11.64 -3.75 -23.88
N CYS A 196 11.00 -4.90 -24.12
CA CYS A 196 11.43 -6.19 -23.59
C CYS A 196 12.47 -6.87 -24.53
N LEU A 197 13.62 -6.27 -24.68
CA LEU A 197 14.70 -6.84 -25.46
C LEU A 197 15.68 -7.58 -24.54
N ASN A 198 15.75 -8.90 -24.66
CA ASN A 198 16.67 -9.74 -23.89
C ASN A 198 17.60 -10.60 -24.75
N ASN A 199 17.68 -10.33 -26.04
CA ASN A 199 18.58 -11.00 -27.03
C ASN A 199 18.51 -12.53 -26.94
N GLY A 200 17.32 -13.10 -26.74
CA GLY A 200 17.09 -14.53 -26.68
C GLY A 200 17.52 -15.21 -25.37
N LYS A 201 18.02 -14.47 -24.39
CA LYS A 201 18.40 -15.02 -23.09
C LYS A 201 17.16 -15.24 -22.21
N ASN A 202 17.15 -16.35 -21.48
CA ASN A 202 16.19 -16.55 -20.41
C ASN A 202 16.66 -15.78 -19.17
N ILE A 203 15.80 -14.92 -18.63
CA ILE A 203 16.07 -14.11 -17.44
C ILE A 203 15.08 -14.53 -16.37
N GLU A 204 15.57 -15.00 -15.22
CA GLU A 204 14.73 -15.15 -14.02
C GLU A 204 14.41 -13.78 -13.46
N LEU A 205 13.12 -13.54 -13.20
CA LEU A 205 12.63 -12.30 -12.64
C LEU A 205 12.45 -12.50 -11.14
N LEU A 206 13.53 -12.32 -10.40
CA LEU A 206 13.55 -12.44 -8.94
C LEU A 206 13.32 -11.08 -8.27
N PRO A 207 12.69 -11.06 -7.10
CA PRO A 207 12.67 -9.89 -6.24
C PRO A 207 14.08 -9.57 -5.71
N ASP A 208 14.26 -8.35 -5.28
CA ASP A 208 15.42 -7.85 -4.51
C ASP A 208 14.84 -6.96 -3.39
N LEU A 209 14.81 -7.50 -2.18
CA LEU A 209 14.10 -6.90 -1.06
C LEU A 209 15.02 -6.04 -0.22
N VAL A 210 14.60 -4.82 0.07
CA VAL A 210 15.40 -3.86 0.84
C VAL A 210 14.53 -3.10 1.83
N ILE A 211 15.09 -2.72 2.96
CA ILE A 211 14.45 -1.77 3.87
C ILE A 211 14.48 -0.38 3.26
N VAL A 212 13.37 0.35 3.32
CA VAL A 212 13.28 1.76 2.95
C VAL A 212 13.74 2.63 4.13
N PRO A 213 14.94 3.21 4.10
CA PRO A 213 15.57 3.79 5.30
C PRO A 213 14.79 4.95 5.91
N ASN A 214 14.14 5.76 5.08
CA ASN A 214 13.48 6.99 5.54
C ASN A 214 12.33 6.70 6.50
N PHE A 215 11.58 5.62 6.30
CA PHE A 215 10.50 5.24 7.23
C PHE A 215 11.06 4.96 8.62
N THR A 216 12.06 4.09 8.73
CA THR A 216 12.66 3.72 10.03
C THR A 216 13.38 4.90 10.67
N LYS A 217 14.12 5.72 9.89
CA LYS A 217 14.87 6.87 10.42
C LYS A 217 13.99 7.99 10.97
N THR A 218 12.78 8.13 10.44
CA THR A 218 11.86 9.21 10.83
C THR A 218 10.75 8.76 11.77
N GLN A 219 10.59 7.46 11.96
CA GLN A 219 9.48 6.88 12.71
C GLN A 219 9.95 5.77 13.63
N PHE A 220 10.58 6.16 14.74
CA PHE A 220 10.81 5.31 15.88
C PHE A 220 10.54 6.09 17.16
N GLN A 221 10.17 5.39 18.23
CA GLN A 221 9.85 6.00 19.51
C GLN A 221 10.25 5.07 20.66
N GLU A 222 10.97 5.61 21.60
CA GLU A 222 11.32 4.95 22.86
C GLU A 222 10.24 5.26 23.91
N PHE A 223 9.84 4.24 24.67
CA PHE A 223 8.92 4.34 25.78
C PHE A 223 9.61 3.99 27.08
N SER A 224 9.31 4.77 28.13
CA SER A 224 9.91 4.63 29.44
C SER A 224 9.57 3.30 30.13
N ASN A 225 10.28 3.01 31.22
CA ASN A 225 9.96 1.85 32.05
C ASN A 225 8.60 1.97 32.75
N ASP A 226 8.09 3.19 32.93
CA ASP A 226 6.87 3.48 33.65
C ASP A 226 5.69 3.77 32.71
N ASP A 227 5.88 3.60 31.39
CA ASP A 227 4.79 3.73 30.43
C ASP A 227 3.76 2.63 30.64
N GLU A 228 2.49 3.00 30.79
CA GLU A 228 1.41 2.07 31.12
C GLU A 228 1.08 1.09 29.99
N HIS A 229 1.35 1.47 28.72
CA HIS A 229 0.96 0.70 27.54
C HIS A 229 2.14 -0.02 26.87
N PHE A 230 3.29 0.67 26.79
CA PHE A 230 4.45 0.19 26.01
C PHE A 230 5.73 0.08 26.84
N HIS A 231 5.58 -0.32 28.08
CA HIS A 231 6.60 -0.50 29.09
C HIS A 231 7.97 -0.93 28.53
N SER A 232 8.95 -0.05 28.57
CA SER A 232 10.32 -0.29 28.06
C SER A 232 10.40 -0.76 26.61
N GLN A 233 9.56 -0.27 25.72
CA GLN A 233 9.59 -0.62 24.31
C GLN A 233 10.28 0.45 23.45
N LEU A 234 11.04 0.00 22.47
CA LEU A 234 11.43 0.80 21.33
C LEU A 234 10.54 0.40 20.16
N LYS A 235 9.58 1.26 19.81
CA LYS A 235 8.71 1.08 18.66
C LYS A 235 9.40 1.55 17.38
N ILE A 236 9.22 0.82 16.28
CA ILE A 236 9.98 1.04 15.05
C ILE A 236 9.06 0.82 13.85
N SER A 237 8.98 1.80 12.94
CA SER A 237 8.34 1.59 11.64
C SER A 237 9.28 0.92 10.66
N VAL A 238 8.74 0.05 9.84
CA VAL A 238 9.47 -0.66 8.79
C VAL A 238 8.72 -0.60 7.48
N ALA A 239 9.43 -0.29 6.40
CA ALA A 239 8.91 -0.47 5.05
C ALA A 239 9.90 -1.31 4.24
N ILE A 240 9.39 -2.28 3.50
CA ILE A 240 10.19 -3.22 2.68
C ILE A 240 9.83 -2.99 1.23
N ALA A 241 10.80 -2.56 0.42
CA ALA A 241 10.62 -2.36 -1.01
C ALA A 241 11.20 -3.51 -1.81
N ASN A 242 10.64 -3.72 -3.00
CA ASN A 242 11.18 -4.63 -3.99
C ASN A 242 11.82 -3.84 -5.14
N ILE A 243 13.14 -3.87 -5.23
CA ILE A 243 13.93 -3.20 -6.28
C ILE A 243 14.45 -4.18 -7.35
N GLY A 244 13.96 -5.41 -7.34
CA GLY A 244 14.38 -6.48 -8.25
C GLY A 244 13.78 -6.41 -9.65
N LEU A 245 13.94 -7.51 -10.38
CA LEU A 245 13.41 -7.64 -11.74
C LEU A 245 12.01 -8.25 -11.79
N GLY A 246 11.61 -8.97 -10.75
CA GLY A 246 10.29 -9.59 -10.63
C GLY A 246 9.63 -9.34 -9.30
N PRO A 247 8.32 -9.59 -9.19
CA PRO A 247 7.62 -9.42 -7.93
C PRO A 247 8.03 -10.49 -6.91
N LEU A 248 7.92 -10.17 -5.65
CA LEU A 248 7.71 -11.21 -4.66
C LEU A 248 6.22 -11.59 -4.74
N GLU A 249 5.92 -12.81 -5.12
CA GLU A 249 4.55 -13.35 -5.11
C GLU A 249 4.55 -14.68 -4.36
N VAL A 250 3.69 -14.77 -3.33
CA VAL A 250 3.53 -15.98 -2.54
C VAL A 250 2.06 -16.38 -2.44
N PHE A 251 1.80 -17.68 -2.34
CA PHE A 251 0.48 -18.25 -2.21
C PHE A 251 0.55 -19.60 -1.49
N PRO A 252 -0.53 -20.02 -0.79
CA PRO A 252 -0.52 -21.27 -0.03
C PRO A 252 -0.48 -22.50 -0.93
N ASP A 253 0.14 -23.57 -0.44
CA ASP A 253 0.13 -24.90 -1.06
C ASP A 253 -1.25 -25.55 -0.88
N THR A 254 -2.21 -25.19 -1.74
CA THR A 254 -3.58 -25.70 -1.68
C THR A 254 -3.69 -27.20 -1.99
N LEU A 255 -2.77 -27.75 -2.79
CA LEU A 255 -2.75 -29.17 -3.09
C LEU A 255 -2.26 -29.98 -1.89
N GLY A 256 -1.23 -29.50 -1.19
CA GLY A 256 -0.72 -30.11 0.03
C GLY A 256 -1.69 -30.01 1.21
N MET A 257 -2.56 -29.01 1.21
CA MET A 257 -3.51 -28.74 2.29
C MET A 257 -4.78 -29.58 2.21
N LYS A 258 -5.06 -30.29 1.11
CA LYS A 258 -6.32 -31.01 0.84
C LYS A 258 -7.58 -30.14 1.03
N ILE A 259 -7.46 -28.84 0.79
CA ILE A 259 -8.54 -27.87 0.96
C ILE A 259 -9.22 -27.68 -0.40
N ASN A 260 -10.44 -28.20 -0.54
CA ASN A 260 -11.27 -28.00 -1.74
C ASN A 260 -11.91 -26.59 -1.83
N LYS A 261 -11.80 -25.80 -0.79
CA LYS A 261 -12.11 -24.36 -0.73
C LYS A 261 -11.21 -23.74 0.34
N PRO A 262 -10.77 -22.49 0.18
CA PRO A 262 -10.16 -21.75 1.27
C PRO A 262 -11.23 -21.47 2.33
N ALA A 263 -11.57 -22.46 3.12
CA ALA A 263 -12.25 -22.23 4.38
C ALA A 263 -11.22 -21.48 5.23
N PHE A 264 -11.58 -20.30 5.71
CA PHE A 264 -10.80 -19.54 6.68
C PHE A 264 -10.56 -20.44 7.89
N ASP A 265 -9.44 -21.15 7.87
CA ASP A 265 -9.02 -21.93 9.04
C ASP A 265 -8.41 -20.95 10.04
N LYS A 266 -9.26 -20.41 10.91
CA LYS A 266 -8.88 -19.53 12.02
C LYS A 266 -8.11 -20.28 13.13
N SER A 267 -7.60 -21.47 12.86
CA SER A 267 -6.70 -22.19 13.76
C SER A 267 -5.31 -21.57 13.76
N ASP A 268 -4.50 -21.86 14.77
CA ASP A 268 -3.10 -21.45 14.84
C ASP A 268 -2.18 -22.26 13.89
N LYS A 269 -2.79 -22.88 12.90
CA LYS A 269 -2.12 -23.73 11.93
C LYS A 269 -1.35 -22.91 10.93
N ARG A 270 -0.11 -23.30 10.70
CA ARG A 270 0.75 -22.78 9.67
C ARG A 270 0.62 -23.60 8.40
N PHE A 271 0.48 -22.91 7.27
CA PHE A 271 0.34 -23.53 5.97
C PHE A 271 1.58 -23.28 5.14
N PRO A 272 2.11 -24.29 4.44
CA PRO A 272 3.22 -24.10 3.52
C PRO A 272 2.90 -23.11 2.41
N LEU A 273 3.89 -22.32 2.00
CA LEU A 273 3.81 -21.39 0.87
C LEU A 273 4.61 -21.88 -0.32
N PHE A 274 4.16 -21.50 -1.50
CA PHE A 274 4.96 -21.41 -2.70
C PHE A 274 5.28 -19.94 -3.02
N GLN A 275 6.48 -19.70 -3.48
CA GLN A 275 6.84 -18.48 -4.18
C GLN A 275 6.77 -18.72 -5.67
N LYS A 276 6.10 -17.86 -6.41
CA LYS A 276 6.04 -17.89 -7.87
C LYS A 276 7.19 -17.07 -8.43
N ILE A 277 8.03 -17.74 -9.21
CA ILE A 277 9.17 -17.11 -9.86
C ILE A 277 8.88 -17.05 -11.35
N TYR A 278 8.92 -15.86 -11.89
CA TYR A 278 8.71 -15.58 -13.30
C TYR A 278 10.03 -15.64 -14.07
N SER A 279 9.94 -15.98 -15.34
CA SER A 279 11.05 -15.93 -16.29
C SER A 279 10.61 -15.29 -17.58
N LEU A 280 11.50 -14.54 -18.20
CA LEU A 280 11.29 -13.89 -19.49
C LEU A 280 12.29 -14.40 -20.50
N LYS A 281 11.79 -14.94 -21.63
CA LYS A 281 12.61 -15.28 -22.82
C LYS A 281 11.93 -14.72 -24.06
N ASP A 282 12.59 -13.84 -24.80
CA ASP A 282 12.11 -13.22 -26.05
C ASP A 282 10.78 -12.53 -25.77
N LYS A 283 10.20 -11.99 -25.11
CA LYS A 283 8.83 -11.47 -24.84
C LYS A 283 7.85 -12.54 -24.29
N ASN A 284 8.30 -13.80 -24.13
CA ASN A 284 7.46 -14.84 -23.57
C ASN A 284 7.73 -14.99 -22.07
N PHE A 285 6.67 -14.89 -21.28
CA PHE A 285 6.73 -15.12 -19.86
C PHE A 285 6.36 -16.56 -19.52
N SER A 286 7.09 -17.11 -18.58
CA SER A 286 6.79 -18.39 -17.94
C SER A 286 6.96 -18.24 -16.43
N SER A 287 6.48 -19.19 -15.66
CA SER A 287 6.70 -19.20 -14.22
C SER A 287 6.86 -20.59 -13.67
N VAL A 288 7.56 -20.69 -12.54
CA VAL A 288 7.70 -21.90 -11.73
C VAL A 288 7.37 -21.57 -10.27
N ASN A 289 6.81 -22.56 -9.58
CA ASN A 289 6.48 -22.44 -8.18
C ASN A 289 7.55 -23.16 -7.35
N LYS A 290 8.16 -22.46 -6.39
CA LYS A 290 9.15 -23.03 -5.48
C LYS A 290 8.63 -22.97 -4.05
N LYS A 291 8.83 -24.05 -3.28
CA LYS A 291 8.50 -24.05 -1.85
C LYS A 291 9.26 -22.94 -1.15
N SER A 292 8.57 -22.24 -0.27
CA SER A 292 9.13 -21.12 0.49
C SER A 292 8.68 -21.20 1.98
N GLY A 293 8.38 -20.09 2.62
CA GLY A 293 8.00 -20.02 4.01
C GLY A 293 6.63 -20.65 4.35
N THR A 294 5.99 -20.07 5.33
CA THR A 294 4.65 -20.46 5.81
C THR A 294 3.78 -19.24 5.98
N ILE A 295 2.47 -19.46 6.07
CA ILE A 295 1.44 -18.45 6.30
C ILE A 295 0.48 -18.94 7.39
N TYR A 296 -0.02 -18.06 8.24
CA TYR A 296 -1.03 -18.37 9.24
C TYR A 296 -2.06 -17.26 9.35
N TYR A 297 -3.19 -17.56 9.95
CA TYR A 297 -4.23 -16.56 10.23
C TYR A 297 -3.94 -15.86 11.55
N GLU A 298 -3.74 -14.52 11.49
CA GLU A 298 -3.59 -13.70 12.67
C GLU A 298 -4.97 -13.37 13.26
N LYS A 299 -5.15 -13.64 14.55
CA LYS A 299 -6.44 -13.49 15.23
C LYS A 299 -6.57 -12.20 16.03
N LEU A 300 -5.47 -11.46 16.17
CA LEU A 300 -5.49 -10.22 16.95
C LEU A 300 -6.49 -9.24 16.32
N PRO A 301 -7.29 -8.54 17.14
CA PRO A 301 -8.20 -7.53 16.66
C PRO A 301 -7.50 -6.52 15.76
N GLY A 302 -8.09 -6.26 14.58
CA GLY A 302 -7.50 -5.39 13.57
C GLY A 302 -6.47 -6.06 12.65
N HIS A 303 -6.12 -7.32 12.89
CA HIS A 303 -5.32 -8.14 11.98
C HIS A 303 -6.17 -9.18 11.23
N GLU A 304 -6.96 -9.94 11.82
CA GLU A 304 -7.96 -10.91 11.30
C GLU A 304 -7.80 -11.32 9.82
N HIS A 305 -6.54 -11.49 9.38
CA HIS A 305 -6.14 -11.88 8.03
C HIS A 305 -4.87 -12.74 8.06
N TYR A 306 -4.41 -13.19 6.88
CA TYR A 306 -3.27 -14.09 6.79
C TYR A 306 -1.94 -13.34 6.76
N HIS A 307 -0.99 -13.79 7.59
CA HIS A 307 0.38 -13.27 7.68
C HIS A 307 1.39 -14.29 7.16
N VAL A 308 2.32 -13.82 6.37
CA VAL A 308 3.56 -14.53 6.04
C VAL A 308 4.45 -14.57 7.27
N ASP A 309 4.86 -15.76 7.66
CA ASP A 309 5.51 -16.05 8.93
C ASP A 309 7.01 -15.70 8.92
N ASP A 310 7.54 -15.24 10.08
CA ASP A 310 8.97 -14.96 10.28
C ASP A 310 9.61 -14.01 9.24
N TRP A 311 8.90 -12.94 8.87
CA TRP A 311 9.28 -12.08 7.75
C TRP A 311 10.45 -11.15 8.03
N ILE A 312 10.52 -10.54 9.24
CA ILE A 312 11.65 -9.71 9.66
C ILE A 312 12.14 -10.07 11.07
N GLU A 313 13.40 -9.74 11.34
CA GLU A 313 13.98 -9.76 12.68
C GLU A 313 14.61 -8.40 13.00
N MET A 314 14.31 -7.85 14.18
CA MET A 314 14.88 -6.60 14.66
C MET A 314 15.80 -6.87 15.85
N ARG A 315 16.92 -6.14 15.94
CA ARG A 315 17.85 -6.23 17.07
C ARG A 315 18.59 -4.92 17.32
N LEU A 316 18.92 -4.67 18.59
CA LEU A 316 19.89 -3.65 18.99
C LEU A 316 21.22 -4.28 19.26
N VAL A 317 22.26 -3.71 18.68
CA VAL A 317 23.64 -4.20 18.85
C VAL A 317 24.54 -3.08 19.33
N LYS A 318 25.61 -3.49 20.01
CA LYS A 318 26.70 -2.62 20.46
C LYS A 318 28.03 -3.26 20.11
N PHE A 319 29.02 -2.45 19.80
CA PHE A 319 30.38 -2.95 19.61
C PHE A 319 31.22 -2.67 20.85
N GLU A 320 31.77 -3.72 21.46
CA GLU A 320 32.73 -3.64 22.57
C GLU A 320 34.01 -4.35 22.17
N LYS A 321 35.12 -3.64 22.21
CA LYS A 321 36.44 -4.18 21.81
C LYS A 321 36.38 -4.91 20.45
N ASN A 322 35.73 -4.32 19.46
CA ASN A 322 35.50 -4.88 18.12
C ASN A 322 34.63 -6.16 18.05
N LYS A 323 33.97 -6.53 19.14
CA LYS A 323 32.99 -7.62 19.15
C LYS A 323 31.58 -7.04 19.07
N LYS A 324 30.79 -7.58 18.19
CA LYS A 324 29.36 -7.29 18.09
C LYS A 324 28.62 -8.01 19.21
N ILE A 325 27.89 -7.26 20.02
CA ILE A 325 27.06 -7.78 21.13
C ILE A 325 25.61 -7.42 20.83
N ILE A 326 24.74 -8.42 20.79
CA ILE A 326 23.29 -8.20 20.70
C ILE A 326 22.79 -7.85 22.10
N VAL A 327 22.25 -6.66 22.27
CA VAL A 327 21.75 -6.12 23.55
C VAL A 327 20.27 -6.39 23.72
N ALA A 328 19.51 -6.26 22.65
CA ALA A 328 18.09 -6.62 22.58
C ALA A 328 17.80 -7.29 21.25
N LYS A 329 16.93 -8.28 21.28
CA LYS A 329 16.47 -9.00 20.10
C LYS A 329 14.96 -9.16 20.18
N GLY A 330 14.26 -8.74 19.14
CA GLY A 330 12.83 -8.94 18.99
C GLY A 330 12.47 -10.38 18.59
N ALA A 331 11.21 -10.73 18.72
CA ALA A 331 10.67 -11.89 18.03
C ALA A 331 10.73 -11.64 16.52
N LYS A 332 10.73 -12.71 15.72
CA LYS A 332 10.50 -12.57 14.28
C LYS A 332 9.08 -12.10 14.05
N VAL A 333 8.92 -11.07 13.26
CA VAL A 333 7.63 -10.45 12.99
C VAL A 333 7.07 -10.98 11.68
N SER A 334 5.80 -11.29 11.67
CA SER A 334 5.07 -11.80 10.52
C SER A 334 4.23 -10.68 9.90
N TYR A 335 4.16 -10.63 8.58
CA TYR A 335 3.46 -9.58 7.85
C TYR A 335 2.45 -10.14 6.87
N CYS A 336 1.36 -9.42 6.66
CA CYS A 336 0.60 -9.57 5.44
C CYS A 336 1.31 -8.80 4.32
N LEU A 337 1.74 -9.48 3.29
CA LEU A 337 2.50 -8.85 2.22
C LEU A 337 1.59 -8.26 1.15
N PHE A 338 1.60 -6.95 0.98
CA PHE A 338 0.90 -6.27 -0.10
C PHE A 338 1.63 -4.97 -0.49
N THR A 339 1.33 -4.46 -1.68
CA THR A 339 1.92 -3.22 -2.16
C THR A 339 1.10 -2.03 -1.70
N ASN A 340 1.42 -1.45 -0.55
CA ASN A 340 0.71 -0.28 -0.06
C ASN A 340 1.32 1.06 -0.50
N GLY A 341 2.53 1.05 -1.06
CA GLY A 341 3.14 2.23 -1.65
C GLY A 341 4.07 1.91 -2.82
N MET A 342 4.49 2.94 -3.56
CA MET A 342 5.41 2.83 -4.70
C MET A 342 6.59 3.78 -4.53
N LEU A 343 7.75 3.34 -5.01
CA LEU A 343 8.93 4.20 -5.11
C LEU A 343 8.75 5.17 -6.28
N TYR A 344 8.92 6.46 -6.03
CA TYR A 344 8.80 7.51 -7.04
C TYR A 344 10.09 8.33 -7.14
N GLU A 345 10.38 8.79 -8.34
CA GLU A 345 11.45 9.77 -8.57
C GLU A 345 11.22 11.03 -7.73
N LYS A 346 12.27 11.53 -7.06
CA LYS A 346 12.24 12.70 -6.16
C LYS A 346 11.50 12.52 -4.83
N ASP A 347 11.02 11.34 -4.52
CA ASP A 347 10.49 11.03 -3.19
C ASP A 347 11.63 10.61 -2.25
N LYS A 348 11.65 11.14 -1.03
CA LYS A 348 12.62 10.78 0.02
C LYS A 348 12.56 9.30 0.38
N ASN A 349 11.36 8.71 0.35
CA ASN A 349 11.17 7.28 0.60
C ASN A 349 11.75 6.40 -0.51
N SER A 350 12.10 6.98 -1.64
CA SER A 350 12.68 6.24 -2.76
C SER A 350 14.21 6.31 -2.80
N ILE A 351 14.84 6.86 -1.74
CA ILE A 351 16.29 6.87 -1.58
C ILE A 351 16.72 5.71 -0.70
N ILE A 352 17.40 4.74 -1.29
CA ILE A 352 17.93 3.55 -0.64
C ILE A 352 19.41 3.47 -0.95
N ASP A 353 20.27 3.37 0.09
CA ASP A 353 21.72 3.35 -0.04
C ASP A 353 22.28 4.49 -0.91
N ASN A 354 21.76 5.70 -0.71
CA ASN A 354 22.10 6.93 -1.46
C ASN A 354 21.76 6.87 -2.96
N LYS A 355 21.01 5.88 -3.42
CA LYS A 355 20.49 5.78 -4.78
C LYS A 355 19.00 6.11 -4.80
N GLN A 356 18.60 6.99 -5.72
CA GLN A 356 17.20 7.27 -6.02
C GLN A 356 16.63 6.16 -6.88
N TYR A 357 15.58 5.51 -6.41
CA TYR A 357 14.81 4.52 -7.17
C TYR A 357 13.49 5.13 -7.67
N GLY A 358 12.85 4.47 -8.61
CA GLY A 358 11.56 4.89 -9.13
C GLY A 358 11.37 4.48 -10.58
N ASN A 359 11.45 5.44 -11.50
CA ASN A 359 11.14 5.22 -12.92
C ASN A 359 12.14 4.32 -13.66
N ASP A 360 13.31 4.07 -13.08
CA ASP A 360 14.35 3.19 -13.63
C ASP A 360 14.10 1.70 -13.35
N LEU A 361 13.19 1.37 -12.44
CA LEU A 361 12.86 -0.02 -12.13
C LEU A 361 12.00 -0.64 -13.22
N LYS A 362 12.39 -1.83 -13.66
CA LYS A 362 11.63 -2.60 -14.63
C LYS A 362 10.35 -3.14 -13.98
N ASN A 363 9.22 -2.68 -14.45
CA ASN A 363 7.93 -3.22 -14.06
C ASN A 363 7.34 -4.01 -15.23
N TYR A 364 7.50 -5.31 -15.22
CA TYR A 364 7.03 -6.19 -16.30
C TYR A 364 5.49 -6.35 -16.31
N GLY A 365 4.76 -5.61 -15.51
CA GLY A 365 3.31 -5.77 -15.36
C GLY A 365 2.93 -7.07 -14.67
N LEU A 366 3.88 -7.67 -13.96
CA LEU A 366 3.67 -8.87 -13.17
C LEU A 366 3.32 -8.48 -11.75
N GLY A 367 2.27 -9.11 -11.23
CA GLY A 367 1.86 -8.97 -9.84
C GLY A 367 1.19 -7.63 -9.55
N ASP A 368 0.00 -7.75 -9.02
CA ASP A 368 -0.78 -6.69 -8.43
C ASP A 368 -1.25 -7.21 -7.07
N TYR A 369 -0.86 -6.52 -6.01
CA TYR A 369 -1.04 -6.98 -4.63
C TYR A 369 -1.66 -5.84 -3.81
N PRO A 370 -2.96 -5.52 -4.06
CA PRO A 370 -3.61 -4.37 -3.42
C PRO A 370 -4.05 -4.64 -1.98
N SER A 371 -4.08 -5.89 -1.56
CA SER A 371 -4.65 -6.31 -0.28
C SER A 371 -4.02 -7.59 0.26
N CYS A 372 -4.36 -7.90 1.51
CA CYS A 372 -3.95 -9.08 2.26
C CYS A 372 -4.79 -10.32 1.90
N GLU A 373 -4.75 -10.76 0.66
CA GLU A 373 -5.48 -11.94 0.24
C GLU A 373 -4.79 -13.26 0.66
N LEU A 374 -5.56 -14.26 1.06
CA LEU A 374 -5.02 -15.58 1.37
C LEU A 374 -4.30 -16.20 0.19
N MET A 375 -4.94 -16.15 -0.98
CA MET A 375 -4.51 -16.90 -2.16
C MET A 375 -3.40 -16.21 -2.95
N LYS A 376 -3.09 -14.97 -2.64
CA LYS A 376 -2.03 -14.22 -3.31
C LYS A 376 -1.60 -13.02 -2.45
N GLN A 377 -0.40 -13.06 -1.95
CA GLN A 377 0.25 -11.93 -1.30
C GLN A 377 1.56 -11.61 -2.00
N GLY A 378 2.05 -10.37 -1.88
CA GLY A 378 3.32 -10.04 -2.48
C GLY A 378 3.66 -8.55 -2.50
N ILE A 379 4.84 -8.25 -3.05
CA ILE A 379 5.35 -6.89 -3.25
C ILE A 379 5.73 -6.74 -4.72
N ALA A 380 5.04 -5.84 -5.42
CA ALA A 380 5.32 -5.54 -6.82
C ALA A 380 6.71 -4.92 -7.00
N VAL A 381 7.28 -5.04 -8.20
CA VAL A 381 8.54 -4.33 -8.52
C VAL A 381 8.36 -2.83 -8.40
N GLY A 382 9.21 -2.19 -7.61
CA GLY A 382 9.12 -0.76 -7.27
C GLY A 382 8.02 -0.43 -6.27
N GLY A 383 7.33 -1.43 -5.74
CA GLY A 383 6.41 -1.28 -4.63
C GLY A 383 7.12 -1.45 -3.29
N TYR A 384 6.47 -0.99 -2.23
CA TYR A 384 6.87 -1.28 -0.87
C TYR A 384 5.66 -1.65 -0.01
N ASP A 385 5.94 -2.43 1.03
CA ASP A 385 5.01 -2.79 2.09
C ASP A 385 5.46 -2.06 3.36
N TYR A 386 4.55 -1.29 3.99
CA TYR A 386 4.84 -0.41 5.11
C TYR A 386 4.08 -0.80 6.37
N TYR A 387 4.81 -0.91 7.47
CA TYR A 387 4.30 -1.19 8.80
C TYR A 387 4.65 -0.05 9.76
N GLY A 388 3.62 0.62 10.25
CA GLY A 388 3.74 1.78 11.14
C GLY A 388 4.10 1.43 12.57
N LEU A 389 4.50 2.44 13.35
CA LEU A 389 4.93 2.32 14.75
C LEU A 389 3.96 1.57 15.65
N MET A 390 2.65 1.74 15.41
CA MET A 390 1.61 1.25 16.32
C MET A 390 1.14 -0.16 16.00
N TYR A 391 1.67 -0.77 14.93
CA TYR A 391 1.35 -2.15 14.60
C TYR A 391 1.95 -3.10 15.63
N GLU A 392 1.25 -4.20 15.87
CA GLU A 392 1.72 -5.28 16.73
C GLU A 392 3.03 -5.86 16.18
N GLY A 393 3.93 -6.20 17.10
CA GLY A 393 5.24 -6.71 16.73
C GLY A 393 6.26 -5.67 16.28
N GLN A 394 5.85 -4.41 16.00
CA GLN A 394 6.76 -3.34 15.57
C GLN A 394 7.53 -2.74 16.74
N PHE A 395 8.18 -3.59 17.54
CA PHE A 395 8.95 -3.13 18.70
C PHE A 395 10.10 -4.07 19.09
N LEU A 396 11.04 -3.49 19.81
CA LEU A 396 12.03 -4.20 20.61
C LEU A 396 11.75 -3.98 22.09
N GLN A 397 11.66 -5.06 22.87
CA GLN A 397 11.63 -4.97 24.31
C GLN A 397 13.03 -4.64 24.82
N LEU A 398 13.19 -3.47 25.42
CA LEU A 398 14.46 -3.03 25.97
C LEU A 398 14.70 -3.70 27.34
N PRO A 399 15.89 -4.29 27.58
CA PRO A 399 16.22 -4.87 28.86
C PRO A 399 16.14 -3.83 29.99
N LYS A 400 15.60 -4.21 31.15
CA LYS A 400 15.40 -3.33 32.30
C LYS A 400 16.69 -2.59 32.73
N TYR A 401 17.84 -3.24 32.64
CA TYR A 401 19.14 -2.70 33.04
C TYR A 401 19.99 -2.20 31.85
N MET A 402 19.39 -2.02 30.72
CA MET A 402 20.07 -1.44 29.56
C MET A 402 20.55 -0.02 29.89
N LYS A 403 21.80 0.29 29.57
CA LYS A 403 22.37 1.62 29.81
C LYS A 403 21.97 2.58 28.68
N ASN A 404 21.80 3.87 29.04
CA ASN A 404 21.68 4.93 28.04
C ASN A 404 22.97 5.00 27.20
N GLY A 405 22.85 5.36 25.94
CA GLY A 405 24.00 5.49 25.04
C GLY A 405 23.69 5.17 23.60
N ASP A 406 24.75 5.06 22.83
CA ASP A 406 24.68 4.83 21.39
C ASP A 406 24.66 3.31 21.08
N TYR A 407 23.74 2.93 20.22
CA TYR A 407 23.54 1.58 19.74
C TYR A 407 23.38 1.57 18.23
N ILE A 408 23.35 0.41 17.63
CA ILE A 408 22.95 0.21 16.23
C ILE A 408 21.67 -0.60 16.20
N LEU A 409 20.64 -0.07 15.59
CA LEU A 409 19.45 -0.80 15.22
C LEU A 409 19.73 -1.57 13.94
N GLU A 410 19.49 -2.87 13.96
CA GLU A 410 19.52 -3.73 12.79
C GLU A 410 18.14 -4.31 12.53
N ILE A 411 17.75 -4.34 11.25
CA ILE A 411 16.52 -4.96 10.74
C ILE A 411 16.91 -5.86 9.59
N GLU A 412 16.58 -7.13 9.68
CA GLU A 412 16.91 -8.14 8.69
C GLU A 412 15.65 -8.74 8.07
N ILE A 413 15.54 -8.68 6.75
CA ILE A 413 14.44 -9.28 5.98
C ILE A 413 14.78 -10.75 5.74
N ASP A 414 13.76 -11.63 5.84
CA ASP A 414 13.89 -13.08 5.61
C ASP A 414 15.15 -13.68 6.33
N PRO A 415 15.23 -13.57 7.65
CA PRO A 415 16.43 -13.99 8.38
C PRO A 415 16.71 -15.50 8.29
N ASP A 416 15.71 -16.29 7.93
CA ASP A 416 15.82 -17.75 7.75
C ASP A 416 16.08 -18.17 6.30
N HIS A 417 16.20 -17.21 5.38
CA HIS A 417 16.45 -17.47 3.96
C HIS A 417 15.42 -18.40 3.29
N LYS A 418 14.13 -18.17 3.60
CA LYS A 418 13.01 -18.97 3.11
C LYS A 418 12.59 -18.61 1.68
N TYR A 419 12.89 -17.37 1.23
CA TYR A 419 12.44 -16.83 -0.05
C TYR A 419 13.59 -16.71 -1.06
N TYR A 420 13.25 -16.80 -2.35
CA TYR A 420 14.20 -16.68 -3.44
C TYR A 420 14.32 -15.22 -3.85
N GLU A 421 15.53 -14.68 -3.81
CA GLU A 421 15.88 -13.30 -4.14
C GLU A 421 17.11 -13.24 -5.05
N SER A 422 17.24 -12.17 -5.81
CA SER A 422 18.42 -11.91 -6.65
C SER A 422 19.64 -11.47 -5.84
N ASN A 423 19.42 -10.82 -4.69
CA ASN A 423 20.49 -10.31 -3.84
C ASN A 423 20.04 -10.29 -2.38
N ARG A 424 20.72 -11.08 -1.54
CA ARG A 424 20.44 -11.15 -0.08
C ARG A 424 21.40 -10.31 0.76
N LYS A 425 22.42 -9.72 0.14
CA LYS A 425 23.42 -8.96 0.90
C LYS A 425 22.91 -7.63 1.42
N ASN A 426 21.80 -7.14 0.86
CA ASN A 426 21.13 -5.90 1.23
C ASN A 426 19.86 -6.11 2.08
N ASN A 427 19.57 -7.34 2.49
CA ASN A 427 18.45 -7.65 3.40
C ASN A 427 18.68 -7.11 4.82
N LEU A 428 19.92 -6.84 5.20
CA LEU A 428 20.27 -6.27 6.50
C LEU A 428 20.41 -4.75 6.40
N PHE A 429 19.49 -4.06 7.06
CA PHE A 429 19.57 -2.61 7.27
C PHE A 429 20.18 -2.34 8.67
N SER A 430 21.02 -1.30 8.76
CA SER A 430 21.61 -0.86 10.01
C SER A 430 21.61 0.66 10.11
N MET A 431 21.29 1.19 11.30
CA MET A 431 21.39 2.61 11.58
C MET A 431 21.82 2.88 13.03
N PRO A 432 22.59 3.96 13.28
CA PRO A 432 22.85 4.39 14.65
C PRO A 432 21.56 4.89 15.32
N ILE A 433 21.38 4.58 16.59
CA ILE A 433 20.28 5.02 17.41
C ILE A 433 20.77 5.32 18.82
N LYS A 434 20.27 6.41 19.40
CA LYS A 434 20.56 6.75 20.80
C LYS A 434 19.40 6.31 21.68
N ILE A 435 19.68 5.60 22.73
CA ILE A 435 18.72 5.17 23.74
C ILE A 435 18.92 6.04 24.97
N GLU A 436 17.83 6.65 25.43
CA GLU A 436 17.87 7.62 26.54
C GLU A 436 16.93 7.24 27.68
N LYS A 437 16.52 6.00 27.81
CA LYS A 437 15.57 5.49 28.82
C LYS A 437 15.15 6.57 29.84
N GLN A 438 14.03 7.22 29.58
CA GLN A 438 13.44 8.21 30.47
C GLN A 438 12.70 7.53 31.62
#